data_92007f536be23e88343c0661d47148f6
#
_entry.id   92007f536be23e88343c0661d47148f6
#
_cell.length_a   1.000
_cell.length_b   1.000
_cell.length_c   1.000
_cell.angle_alpha   90.00
_cell.angle_beta   90.00
_cell.angle_gamma   90.00
#
_symmetry.space_group_name_H-M   'P 1'
#
loop_
_entity.id
_entity.type
_entity.pdbx_description
1 polymer ?
#
loop_
_entity_poly.entity_id
_entity_poly.type
_entity_poly.pdbx_seq_one_letter_code
_entity_poly.pdbx_strand_id
1 'polypeptide(L)'
;MQLFSISPFEMLATMWRNRYLIRTTTIREVQGRYRGSSIGIVWSLVNPLFMLTVYTFVFSEIFKAKWHGGSTSKGEFALVLFAGLIVFNLFSECLNKAPQLILSNVNYVKKVVYPLEILPVVALGSALFHTLISLFVWLVAYCLFFGVPHLTILYFPLILMPLMIITVGISWILASLGVFLRDINQLITLFTTALMFLSPVFYSADILPPEFRQVMNFNPLTTVIEQTRNTLYWGKHPDFSILAIYWVASFAIAWIGFAWFQKTRKGFADVL
;
A
#
# COMPACT_ATOMS: atom_id res chain seq x y z
N MET A 1 -2.50 27.54 -23.86
CA MET A 1 -1.67 26.63 -23.02
C MET A 1 -2.39 26.42 -21.69
N GLN A 2 -2.98 25.24 -21.45
CA GLN A 2 -3.70 24.99 -20.19
C GLN A 2 -2.67 24.93 -19.05
N LEU A 3 -2.80 25.86 -18.10
CA LEU A 3 -2.01 25.84 -16.87
C LEU A 3 -2.71 24.91 -15.87
N PHE A 4 -2.12 23.73 -15.64
CA PHE A 4 -2.60 22.84 -14.58
C PHE A 4 -2.13 23.39 -13.22
N SER A 5 -3.07 23.60 -12.32
CA SER A 5 -2.77 24.10 -10.98
C SER A 5 -1.99 23.05 -10.18
N ILE A 6 -0.93 23.50 -9.49
CA ILE A 6 -0.08 22.69 -8.60
C ILE A 6 -0.40 22.91 -7.13
N SER A 7 -1.49 23.64 -6.83
CA SER A 7 -1.89 23.98 -5.46
C SER A 7 -2.28 22.71 -4.68
N PRO A 8 -1.93 22.61 -3.37
CA PRO A 8 -2.40 21.53 -2.50
C PRO A 8 -3.94 21.52 -2.40
N PHE A 9 -4.58 22.68 -2.49
CA PHE A 9 -6.05 22.79 -2.55
C PHE A 9 -6.62 22.13 -3.80
N GLU A 10 -6.01 22.34 -4.96
CA GLU A 10 -6.46 21.72 -6.22
C GLU A 10 -6.26 20.20 -6.19
N MET A 11 -5.20 19.69 -5.53
CA MET A 11 -5.01 18.26 -5.31
C MET A 11 -6.23 17.65 -4.62
N LEU A 12 -6.67 18.22 -3.50
CA LEU A 12 -7.84 17.72 -2.78
C LEU A 12 -9.16 17.96 -3.54
N ALA A 13 -9.31 19.16 -4.12
CA ALA A 13 -10.49 19.54 -4.89
C ALA A 13 -10.69 18.62 -6.11
N THR A 14 -9.62 18.25 -6.81
CA THR A 14 -9.70 17.33 -7.96
C THR A 14 -10.14 15.93 -7.54
N MET A 15 -9.65 15.41 -6.40
CA MET A 15 -10.10 14.14 -5.87
C MET A 15 -11.59 14.17 -5.49
N TRP A 16 -12.02 15.23 -4.84
CA TRP A 16 -13.43 15.40 -4.47
C TRP A 16 -14.35 15.58 -5.67
N ARG A 17 -13.95 16.42 -6.62
CA ARG A 17 -14.71 16.68 -7.87
C ARG A 17 -14.89 15.41 -8.69
N ASN A 18 -13.87 14.56 -8.75
CA ASN A 18 -13.88 13.33 -9.53
C ASN A 18 -14.21 12.07 -8.71
N ARG A 19 -14.71 12.19 -7.47
CA ARG A 19 -14.94 11.04 -6.57
C ARG A 19 -15.82 9.94 -7.17
N TYR A 20 -16.83 10.33 -7.97
CA TYR A 20 -17.68 9.36 -8.65
C TYR A 20 -16.92 8.57 -9.73
N LEU A 21 -16.12 9.28 -10.52
CA LEU A 21 -15.28 8.68 -11.55
C LEU A 21 -14.23 7.76 -10.94
N ILE A 22 -13.57 8.19 -9.85
CA ILE A 22 -12.62 7.37 -9.08
C ILE A 22 -13.31 6.06 -8.63
N ARG A 23 -14.47 6.17 -7.97
CA ARG A 23 -15.20 4.99 -7.50
C ARG A 23 -15.56 4.04 -8.64
N THR A 24 -16.14 4.55 -9.71
CA THR A 24 -16.59 3.72 -10.84
C THR A 24 -15.41 3.04 -11.54
N THR A 25 -14.31 3.76 -11.74
CA THR A 25 -13.11 3.23 -12.37
C THR A 25 -12.42 2.20 -11.47
N THR A 26 -12.37 2.42 -10.16
CA THR A 26 -11.85 1.46 -9.17
C THR A 26 -12.65 0.15 -9.20
N ILE A 27 -13.98 0.22 -9.22
CA ILE A 27 -14.82 -0.98 -9.31
C ILE A 27 -14.53 -1.74 -10.60
N ARG A 28 -14.41 -1.01 -11.73
CA ARG A 28 -14.07 -1.62 -13.04
C ARG A 28 -12.68 -2.26 -13.02
N GLU A 29 -11.70 -1.65 -12.37
CA GLU A 29 -10.34 -2.19 -12.26
C GLU A 29 -10.33 -3.48 -11.43
N VAL A 30 -11.01 -3.50 -10.27
CA VAL A 30 -11.17 -4.71 -9.45
C VAL A 30 -11.85 -5.82 -10.22
N GLN A 31 -12.98 -5.52 -10.89
CA GLN A 31 -13.70 -6.53 -11.69
C GLN A 31 -12.86 -7.01 -12.88
N GLY A 32 -12.14 -6.11 -13.55
CA GLY A 32 -11.29 -6.40 -14.69
C GLY A 32 -10.18 -7.40 -14.36
N ARG A 33 -9.62 -7.34 -13.15
CA ARG A 33 -8.56 -8.26 -12.68
C ARG A 33 -9.01 -9.72 -12.66
N TYR A 34 -10.29 -9.96 -12.42
CA TYR A 34 -10.87 -11.32 -12.29
C TYR A 34 -11.70 -11.74 -13.48
N ARG A 35 -11.80 -10.91 -14.51
CA ARG A 35 -12.58 -11.19 -15.71
C ARG A 35 -11.97 -12.35 -16.50
N GLY A 36 -12.81 -13.34 -16.83
CA GLY A 36 -12.37 -14.54 -17.55
C GLY A 36 -11.83 -15.67 -16.65
N SER A 37 -11.77 -15.47 -15.34
CA SER A 37 -11.42 -16.51 -14.39
C SER A 37 -12.65 -17.37 -14.04
N SER A 38 -12.45 -18.69 -13.87
CA SER A 38 -13.51 -19.65 -13.53
C SER A 38 -14.17 -19.37 -12.18
N ILE A 39 -13.40 -18.94 -11.19
CA ILE A 39 -13.91 -18.64 -9.84
C ILE A 39 -13.98 -17.14 -9.55
N GLY A 40 -13.61 -16.30 -10.55
CA GLY A 40 -13.82 -14.87 -10.52
C GLY A 40 -13.21 -14.19 -9.30
N ILE A 41 -14.00 -13.31 -8.67
CA ILE A 41 -13.57 -12.48 -7.53
C ILE A 41 -13.21 -13.30 -6.28
N VAL A 42 -13.60 -14.58 -6.20
CA VAL A 42 -13.27 -15.46 -5.07
C VAL A 42 -11.74 -15.63 -4.91
N TRP A 43 -10.99 -15.46 -6.00
CA TRP A 43 -9.51 -15.43 -5.94
C TRP A 43 -8.98 -14.36 -4.97
N SER A 44 -9.69 -13.24 -4.81
CA SER A 44 -9.29 -12.21 -3.86
C SER A 44 -9.28 -12.70 -2.41
N LEU A 45 -10.09 -13.70 -2.08
CA LEU A 45 -10.12 -14.34 -0.77
C LEU A 45 -9.17 -15.55 -0.70
N VAL A 46 -9.10 -16.35 -1.77
CA VAL A 46 -8.26 -17.56 -1.81
C VAL A 46 -6.78 -17.19 -1.64
N ASN A 47 -6.31 -16.15 -2.32
CA ASN A 47 -4.91 -15.74 -2.26
C ASN A 47 -4.42 -15.41 -0.84
N PRO A 48 -5.06 -14.52 -0.06
CA PRO A 48 -4.61 -14.24 1.31
C PRO A 48 -4.76 -15.45 2.25
N LEU A 49 -5.80 -16.28 2.08
CA LEU A 49 -5.95 -17.52 2.85
C LEU A 49 -4.82 -18.50 2.57
N PHE A 50 -4.51 -18.72 1.30
CA PHE A 50 -3.41 -19.60 0.89
C PHE A 50 -2.08 -19.09 1.43
N MET A 51 -1.79 -17.80 1.28
CA MET A 51 -0.55 -17.20 1.79
C MET A 51 -0.47 -17.28 3.32
N LEU A 52 -1.55 -17.02 4.05
CA LEU A 52 -1.56 -17.18 5.51
C LEU A 52 -1.25 -18.63 5.90
N THR A 53 -1.81 -19.61 5.19
CA THR A 53 -1.56 -21.04 5.43
C THR A 53 -0.09 -21.39 5.17
N VAL A 54 0.47 -20.93 4.05
CA VAL A 54 1.89 -21.14 3.70
C VAL A 54 2.81 -20.54 4.75
N TYR A 55 2.56 -19.29 5.15
CA TYR A 55 3.38 -18.62 6.17
C TYR A 55 3.27 -19.32 7.52
N THR A 56 2.06 -19.75 7.91
CA THR A 56 1.87 -20.52 9.14
C THR A 56 2.69 -21.81 9.09
N PHE A 57 2.61 -22.57 8.01
CA PHE A 57 3.36 -23.81 7.85
C PHE A 57 4.88 -23.59 7.86
N VAL A 58 5.38 -22.68 7.04
CA VAL A 58 6.82 -22.45 6.89
C VAL A 58 7.44 -21.91 8.16
N PHE A 59 6.87 -20.86 8.73
CA PHE A 59 7.48 -20.18 9.88
C PHE A 59 7.17 -20.87 11.21
N SER A 60 6.02 -21.51 11.36
CA SER A 60 5.66 -22.17 12.62
C SER A 60 6.15 -23.61 12.69
N GLU A 61 6.08 -24.39 11.59
CA GLU A 61 6.46 -25.81 11.62
C GLU A 61 7.92 -26.02 11.20
N ILE A 62 8.38 -25.37 10.10
CA ILE A 62 9.73 -25.60 9.56
C ILE A 62 10.76 -24.79 10.35
N PHE A 63 10.59 -23.46 10.40
CA PHE A 63 11.57 -22.58 11.05
C PHE A 63 11.38 -22.50 12.58
N LYS A 64 10.24 -22.93 13.10
CA LYS A 64 9.89 -22.78 14.54
C LYS A 64 10.16 -21.37 15.05
N ALA A 65 9.91 -20.39 14.19
CA ALA A 65 10.20 -18.99 14.44
C ALA A 65 9.29 -18.48 15.55
N LYS A 66 9.87 -17.66 16.44
CA LYS A 66 9.15 -17.01 17.54
C LYS A 66 9.28 -15.52 17.39
N TRP A 67 8.20 -14.80 17.64
CA TRP A 67 8.27 -13.35 17.74
C TRP A 67 8.85 -12.95 19.10
N HIS A 68 9.66 -11.91 19.13
CA HIS A 68 10.32 -11.47 20.37
C HIS A 68 9.28 -11.08 21.43
N GLY A 69 9.32 -11.71 22.60
CA GLY A 69 8.37 -11.48 23.70
C GLY A 69 7.01 -12.16 23.56
N GLY A 70 6.81 -12.94 22.50
CA GLY A 70 5.54 -13.63 22.23
C GLY A 70 5.41 -15.00 22.90
N SER A 71 4.19 -15.52 22.86
CA SER A 71 3.87 -16.87 23.32
C SER A 71 4.48 -17.93 22.37
N THR A 72 4.51 -19.18 22.80
CA THR A 72 4.97 -20.32 21.96
C THR A 72 3.91 -20.80 20.97
N SER A 73 2.84 -20.01 20.76
CA SER A 73 1.73 -20.42 19.91
C SER A 73 2.12 -20.35 18.43
N LYS A 74 1.85 -21.44 17.71
CA LYS A 74 2.20 -21.59 16.30
C LYS A 74 1.54 -20.53 15.38
N GLY A 75 0.34 -20.07 15.75
CA GLY A 75 -0.40 -19.06 14.97
C GLY A 75 0.07 -17.62 15.18
N GLU A 76 0.76 -17.33 16.29
CA GLU A 76 1.18 -15.98 16.64
C GLU A 76 2.11 -15.37 15.60
N PHE A 77 3.21 -16.05 15.30
CA PHE A 77 4.19 -15.56 14.34
C PHE A 77 3.53 -15.29 12.97
N ALA A 78 2.69 -16.22 12.51
CA ALA A 78 2.01 -16.09 11.22
C ALA A 78 1.08 -14.87 11.16
N LEU A 79 0.30 -14.62 12.22
CA LEU A 79 -0.61 -13.47 12.26
C LEU A 79 0.14 -12.14 12.37
N VAL A 80 1.20 -12.08 13.17
CA VAL A 80 2.04 -10.88 13.30
C VAL A 80 2.76 -10.57 11.99
N LEU A 81 3.28 -11.60 11.31
CA LEU A 81 3.90 -11.47 9.99
C LEU A 81 2.88 -11.01 8.96
N PHE A 82 1.70 -11.64 8.93
CA PHE A 82 0.66 -11.32 7.95
C PHE A 82 0.12 -9.90 8.12
N ALA A 83 0.02 -9.38 9.35
CA ALA A 83 -0.32 -7.99 9.62
C ALA A 83 0.67 -7.02 8.94
N GLY A 84 1.98 -7.31 9.01
CA GLY A 84 3.01 -6.54 8.30
C GLY A 84 2.90 -6.65 6.77
N LEU A 85 2.58 -7.85 6.26
CA LEU A 85 2.39 -8.09 4.83
C LEU A 85 1.17 -7.37 4.26
N ILE A 86 0.08 -7.23 5.01
CA ILE A 86 -1.10 -6.45 4.60
C ILE A 86 -0.69 -5.01 4.25
N VAL A 87 0.10 -4.39 5.11
CA VAL A 87 0.62 -3.03 4.91
C VAL A 87 1.57 -2.96 3.72
N PHE A 88 2.54 -3.88 3.67
CA PHE A 88 3.52 -3.94 2.60
C PHE A 88 2.88 -4.17 1.23
N ASN A 89 1.93 -5.10 1.13
CA ASN A 89 1.27 -5.45 -0.12
C ASN A 89 0.48 -4.27 -0.72
N LEU A 90 -0.22 -3.48 0.11
CA LEU A 90 -0.89 -2.27 -0.34
C LEU A 90 0.10 -1.31 -1.02
N PHE A 91 1.21 -1.05 -0.36
CA PHE A 91 2.25 -0.15 -0.86
C PHE A 91 2.89 -0.68 -2.15
N SER A 92 3.37 -1.92 -2.13
CA SER A 92 4.07 -2.54 -3.26
C SER A 92 3.17 -2.73 -4.48
N GLU A 93 1.88 -3.09 -4.31
CA GLU A 93 0.93 -3.21 -5.41
C GLU A 93 0.76 -1.88 -6.16
N CYS A 94 0.62 -0.77 -5.43
CA CYS A 94 0.49 0.55 -6.03
C CYS A 94 1.76 0.97 -6.75
N LEU A 95 2.93 0.82 -6.12
CA LEU A 95 4.20 1.23 -6.72
C LEU A 95 4.53 0.44 -7.99
N ASN A 96 4.32 -0.88 -7.97
CA ASN A 96 4.58 -1.73 -9.13
C ASN A 96 3.63 -1.43 -10.31
N LYS A 97 2.41 -0.98 -10.06
CA LYS A 97 1.47 -0.56 -11.10
C LYS A 97 1.76 0.85 -11.62
N ALA A 98 2.30 1.73 -10.77
CA ALA A 98 2.40 3.16 -11.04
C ALA A 98 3.07 3.50 -12.38
N PRO A 99 4.22 2.94 -12.78
CA PRO A 99 4.87 3.29 -14.05
C PRO A 99 4.02 3.01 -15.30
N GLN A 100 3.13 2.02 -15.21
CA GLN A 100 2.29 1.59 -16.32
C GLN A 100 0.94 2.30 -16.39
N LEU A 101 0.55 3.10 -15.39
CA LEU A 101 -0.78 3.70 -15.30
C LEU A 101 -1.13 4.59 -16.50
N ILE A 102 -0.18 5.39 -16.98
CA ILE A 102 -0.40 6.26 -18.14
C ILE A 102 -0.24 5.46 -19.43
N LEU A 103 0.78 4.61 -19.51
CA LEU A 103 1.08 3.79 -20.70
C LEU A 103 -0.06 2.83 -21.07
N SER A 104 -0.70 2.22 -20.08
CA SER A 104 -1.86 1.34 -20.32
C SER A 104 -3.14 2.09 -20.64
N ASN A 105 -3.15 3.43 -20.49
CA ASN A 105 -4.31 4.29 -20.70
C ASN A 105 -4.07 5.42 -21.73
N VAL A 106 -3.28 5.14 -22.79
CA VAL A 106 -2.92 6.13 -23.85
C VAL A 106 -4.14 6.81 -24.48
N ASN A 107 -5.26 6.09 -24.60
CA ASN A 107 -6.51 6.66 -25.13
C ASN A 107 -7.05 7.81 -24.24
N TYR A 108 -6.82 7.78 -22.94
CA TYR A 108 -7.21 8.86 -22.03
C TYR A 108 -6.33 10.10 -22.20
N VAL A 109 -5.09 9.93 -22.70
CA VAL A 109 -4.18 11.04 -23.00
C VAL A 109 -4.53 11.69 -24.32
N LYS A 110 -4.79 10.88 -25.37
CA LYS A 110 -4.91 11.35 -26.75
C LYS A 110 -6.34 11.68 -27.21
N LYS A 111 -7.32 10.93 -26.74
CA LYS A 111 -8.68 10.93 -27.33
C LYS A 111 -9.76 11.52 -26.44
N VAL A 112 -9.53 11.65 -25.13
CA VAL A 112 -10.57 12.04 -24.17
C VAL A 112 -10.01 13.04 -23.19
N VAL A 113 -10.83 14.04 -22.82
CA VAL A 113 -10.52 14.94 -21.70
C VAL A 113 -10.72 14.17 -20.38
N TYR A 114 -9.66 13.48 -19.94
CA TYR A 114 -9.70 12.66 -18.73
C TYR A 114 -8.76 13.24 -17.66
N PRO A 115 -9.19 13.31 -16.39
CA PRO A 115 -8.33 13.77 -15.30
C PRO A 115 -7.31 12.69 -14.94
N LEU A 116 -6.16 12.65 -15.65
CA LEU A 116 -5.14 11.62 -15.53
C LEU A 116 -4.60 11.46 -14.09
N GLU A 117 -4.63 12.53 -13.32
CA GLU A 117 -4.21 12.58 -11.92
C GLU A 117 -5.00 11.66 -10.99
N ILE A 118 -6.18 11.19 -11.41
CA ILE A 118 -6.95 10.23 -10.59
C ILE A 118 -6.47 8.79 -10.74
N LEU A 119 -5.71 8.45 -11.78
CA LEU A 119 -5.29 7.07 -12.04
C LEU A 119 -4.52 6.43 -10.88
N PRO A 120 -3.54 7.10 -10.23
CA PRO A 120 -2.90 6.54 -9.04
C PRO A 120 -3.87 6.33 -7.86
N VAL A 121 -4.89 7.18 -7.71
CA VAL A 121 -5.91 7.03 -6.67
C VAL A 121 -6.83 5.84 -6.97
N VAL A 122 -7.12 5.59 -8.24
CA VAL A 122 -7.88 4.40 -8.69
C VAL A 122 -7.08 3.12 -8.39
N ALA A 123 -5.78 3.10 -8.68
CA ALA A 123 -4.90 1.98 -8.37
C ALA A 123 -4.84 1.72 -6.84
N LEU A 124 -4.74 2.80 -6.03
CA LEU A 124 -4.83 2.69 -4.57
C LEU A 124 -6.18 2.12 -4.13
N GLY A 125 -7.29 2.56 -4.73
CA GLY A 125 -8.62 2.03 -4.42
C GLY A 125 -8.73 0.52 -4.69
N SER A 126 -8.12 0.04 -5.78
CA SER A 126 -8.03 -1.39 -6.10
C SER A 126 -7.16 -2.16 -5.09
N ALA A 127 -6.00 -1.62 -4.72
CA ALA A 127 -5.13 -2.22 -3.71
C ALA A 127 -5.80 -2.22 -2.31
N LEU A 128 -6.53 -1.16 -1.96
CA LEU A 128 -7.29 -1.08 -0.71
C LEU A 128 -8.38 -2.16 -0.63
N PHE A 129 -9.05 -2.48 -1.75
CA PHE A 129 -10.00 -3.60 -1.79
C PHE A 129 -9.34 -4.91 -1.38
N HIS A 130 -8.15 -5.24 -1.92
CA HIS A 130 -7.40 -6.44 -1.55
C HIS A 130 -6.90 -6.39 -0.09
N THR A 131 -6.50 -5.22 0.36
CA THR A 131 -6.10 -4.98 1.77
C THR A 131 -7.24 -5.27 2.73
N LEU A 132 -8.46 -4.81 2.43
CA LEU A 132 -9.63 -5.06 3.27
C LEU A 132 -10.00 -6.55 3.33
N ILE A 133 -9.88 -7.27 2.21
CA ILE A 133 -10.09 -8.72 2.20
C ILE A 133 -9.01 -9.43 3.02
N SER A 134 -7.75 -9.04 2.88
CA SER A 134 -6.65 -9.60 3.67
C SER A 134 -6.82 -9.32 5.16
N LEU A 135 -7.28 -8.11 5.52
CA LEU A 135 -7.62 -7.77 6.90
C LEU A 135 -8.79 -8.62 7.42
N PHE A 136 -9.81 -8.86 6.61
CA PHE A 136 -10.92 -9.74 6.97
C PHE A 136 -10.44 -11.16 7.23
N VAL A 137 -9.57 -11.71 6.38
CA VAL A 137 -8.96 -13.04 6.59
C VAL A 137 -8.14 -13.06 7.87
N TRP A 138 -7.37 -12.01 8.13
CA TRP A 138 -6.60 -11.85 9.36
C TRP A 138 -7.50 -11.85 10.59
N LEU A 139 -8.60 -11.11 10.55
CA LEU A 139 -9.58 -11.03 11.64
C LEU A 139 -10.21 -12.39 11.94
N VAL A 140 -10.65 -13.10 10.89
CA VAL A 140 -11.23 -14.44 11.05
C VAL A 140 -10.22 -15.38 11.68
N ALA A 141 -8.99 -15.40 11.19
CA ALA A 141 -7.92 -16.25 11.76
C ALA A 141 -7.60 -15.85 13.21
N TYR A 142 -7.54 -14.55 13.52
CA TYR A 142 -7.33 -14.06 14.89
C TYR A 142 -8.45 -14.56 15.82
N CYS A 143 -9.71 -14.42 15.42
CA CYS A 143 -10.86 -14.89 16.21
C CYS A 143 -10.83 -16.40 16.46
N LEU A 144 -10.38 -17.19 15.49
CA LEU A 144 -10.30 -18.64 15.61
C LEU A 144 -9.19 -19.10 16.56
N PHE A 145 -8.04 -18.40 16.59
CA PHE A 145 -6.87 -18.84 17.36
C PHE A 145 -6.73 -18.13 18.71
N PHE A 146 -7.18 -16.88 18.83
CA PHE A 146 -6.93 -16.02 19.99
C PHE A 146 -8.19 -15.41 20.61
N GLY A 147 -9.36 -15.63 20.02
CA GLY A 147 -10.62 -15.10 20.52
C GLY A 147 -10.93 -13.68 20.06
N VAL A 148 -11.57 -12.89 20.93
CA VAL A 148 -12.05 -11.55 20.54
C VAL A 148 -10.88 -10.59 20.32
N PRO A 149 -10.81 -9.89 19.15
CA PRO A 149 -9.75 -8.95 18.88
C PRO A 149 -9.85 -7.70 19.78
N HIS A 150 -8.70 -7.06 19.99
CA HIS A 150 -8.61 -5.85 20.80
C HIS A 150 -9.33 -4.67 20.13
N LEU A 151 -9.98 -3.80 20.91
CA LEU A 151 -10.63 -2.58 20.38
C LEU A 151 -9.64 -1.63 19.69
N THR A 152 -8.36 -1.74 19.97
CA THR A 152 -7.29 -0.98 19.32
C THR A 152 -7.21 -1.19 17.81
N ILE A 153 -7.82 -2.24 17.26
CA ILE A 153 -7.96 -2.45 15.82
C ILE A 153 -8.65 -1.27 15.11
N LEU A 154 -9.50 -0.52 15.80
CA LEU A 154 -10.16 0.66 15.26
C LEU A 154 -9.17 1.78 14.89
N TYR A 155 -7.93 1.74 15.39
CA TYR A 155 -6.87 2.66 14.98
C TYR A 155 -6.21 2.29 13.65
N PHE A 156 -6.46 1.08 13.13
CA PHE A 156 -5.84 0.63 11.86
C PHE A 156 -6.07 1.60 10.69
N PRO A 157 -7.29 2.11 10.43
CA PRO A 157 -7.48 3.10 9.37
C PRO A 157 -6.65 4.37 9.57
N LEU A 158 -6.52 4.86 10.82
CA LEU A 158 -5.75 6.05 11.15
C LEU A 158 -4.24 5.86 10.90
N ILE A 159 -3.73 4.64 11.12
CA ILE A 159 -2.34 4.26 10.88
C ILE A 159 -2.08 4.08 9.38
N LEU A 160 -3.04 3.50 8.65
CA LEU A 160 -2.88 3.18 7.24
C LEU A 160 -3.02 4.41 6.32
N MET A 161 -3.89 5.37 6.68
CA MET A 161 -4.18 6.56 5.87
C MET A 161 -2.93 7.34 5.45
N PRO A 162 -1.99 7.71 6.33
CA PRO A 162 -0.81 8.46 5.91
C PRO A 162 0.07 7.66 4.94
N LEU A 163 0.16 6.34 5.08
CA LEU A 163 0.85 5.49 4.09
C LEU A 163 0.14 5.54 2.74
N MET A 164 -1.19 5.50 2.70
CA MET A 164 -1.96 5.63 1.46
C MET A 164 -1.69 6.96 0.76
N ILE A 165 -1.60 8.06 1.52
CA ILE A 165 -1.29 9.40 0.99
C ILE A 165 0.13 9.44 0.39
N ILE A 166 1.15 8.91 1.10
CA ILE A 166 2.53 8.78 0.58
C ILE A 166 2.54 7.94 -0.70
N THR A 167 1.85 6.81 -0.68
CA THR A 167 1.79 5.88 -1.80
C THR A 167 1.24 6.54 -3.06
N VAL A 168 0.18 7.32 -2.95
CA VAL A 168 -0.35 8.11 -4.08
C VAL A 168 0.66 9.15 -4.55
N GLY A 169 1.30 9.86 -3.62
CA GLY A 169 2.34 10.84 -3.94
C GLY A 169 3.49 10.25 -4.76
N ILE A 170 4.04 9.14 -4.30
CA ILE A 170 5.10 8.42 -5.03
C ILE A 170 4.56 7.87 -6.35
N SER A 171 3.33 7.36 -6.38
CA SER A 171 2.71 6.83 -7.60
C SER A 171 2.52 7.90 -8.67
N TRP A 172 2.23 9.17 -8.33
CA TRP A 172 2.21 10.27 -9.29
C TRP A 172 3.58 10.49 -9.94
N ILE A 173 4.65 10.48 -9.15
CA ILE A 173 6.02 10.60 -9.66
C ILE A 173 6.35 9.44 -10.60
N LEU A 174 6.09 8.21 -10.16
CA LEU A 174 6.39 7.00 -10.92
C LEU A 174 5.56 6.88 -12.20
N ALA A 175 4.28 7.24 -12.15
CA ALA A 175 3.41 7.25 -13.33
C ALA A 175 3.89 8.26 -14.39
N SER A 176 4.39 9.40 -13.93
CA SER A 176 5.01 10.39 -14.81
C SER A 176 6.34 9.88 -15.39
N LEU A 177 7.24 9.36 -14.55
CA LEU A 177 8.53 8.83 -14.99
C LEU A 177 8.36 7.65 -15.97
N GLY A 178 7.36 6.80 -15.76
CA GLY A 178 7.06 5.66 -16.61
C GLY A 178 6.76 6.06 -18.08
N VAL A 179 6.23 7.26 -18.31
CA VAL A 179 6.01 7.77 -19.69
C VAL A 179 7.32 8.05 -20.42
N PHE A 180 8.31 8.58 -19.71
CA PHE A 180 9.60 8.99 -20.29
C PHE A 180 10.67 7.91 -20.22
N LEU A 181 10.60 7.03 -19.18
CA LEU A 181 11.61 6.01 -18.89
C LEU A 181 10.95 4.63 -18.81
N ARG A 182 11.04 3.85 -19.88
CA ARG A 182 10.39 2.52 -19.96
C ARG A 182 10.94 1.50 -18.95
N ASP A 183 12.22 1.62 -18.62
CA ASP A 183 12.91 0.68 -17.71
C ASP A 183 12.58 0.89 -16.24
N ILE A 184 11.90 2.01 -15.90
CA ILE A 184 11.52 2.33 -14.51
C ILE A 184 10.67 1.22 -13.89
N ASN A 185 9.87 0.51 -14.68
CA ASN A 185 9.03 -0.59 -14.20
C ASN A 185 9.86 -1.74 -13.61
N GLN A 186 10.98 -2.09 -14.27
CA GLN A 186 11.89 -3.14 -13.76
C GLN A 186 12.60 -2.67 -12.49
N LEU A 187 13.08 -1.41 -12.48
CA LEU A 187 13.72 -0.82 -11.30
C LEU A 187 12.80 -0.80 -10.09
N ILE A 188 11.52 -0.44 -10.26
CA ILE A 188 10.56 -0.43 -9.17
C ILE A 188 10.26 -1.83 -8.65
N THR A 189 10.17 -2.83 -9.52
CA THR A 189 9.99 -4.23 -9.10
C THR A 189 11.18 -4.73 -8.27
N LEU A 190 12.41 -4.44 -8.68
CA LEU A 190 13.60 -4.76 -7.90
C LEU A 190 13.63 -4.01 -6.57
N PHE A 191 13.31 -2.71 -6.59
CA PHE A 191 13.27 -1.88 -5.39
C PHE A 191 12.23 -2.39 -4.38
N THR A 192 11.00 -2.69 -4.82
CA THR A 192 9.95 -3.20 -3.92
C THR A 192 10.32 -4.57 -3.37
N THR A 193 10.97 -5.43 -4.14
CA THR A 193 11.47 -6.73 -3.66
C THR A 193 12.55 -6.53 -2.59
N ALA A 194 13.53 -5.65 -2.82
CA ALA A 194 14.54 -5.32 -1.82
C ALA A 194 13.91 -4.69 -0.57
N LEU A 195 12.96 -3.78 -0.75
CA LEU A 195 12.26 -3.09 0.33
C LEU A 195 11.47 -4.05 1.23
N MET A 196 10.98 -5.17 0.70
CA MET A 196 10.31 -6.20 1.48
C MET A 196 11.22 -6.81 2.55
N PHE A 197 12.51 -7.00 2.23
CA PHE A 197 13.51 -7.50 3.18
C PHE A 197 14.14 -6.40 4.03
N LEU A 198 14.22 -5.18 3.49
CA LEU A 198 14.70 -4.00 4.21
C LEU A 198 13.64 -3.36 5.13
N SER A 199 12.41 -3.83 5.09
CA SER A 199 11.35 -3.44 6.02
C SER A 199 11.16 -4.53 7.07
N PRO A 200 10.70 -4.21 8.29
CA PRO A 200 10.49 -5.19 9.34
C PRO A 200 9.25 -6.05 9.10
N VAL A 201 9.14 -6.66 7.89
CA VAL A 201 8.03 -7.55 7.54
C VAL A 201 8.22 -8.92 8.17
N PHE A 202 9.44 -9.49 8.08
CA PHE A 202 9.74 -10.86 8.52
C PHE A 202 10.37 -10.93 9.91
N TYR A 203 10.70 -9.79 10.51
CA TYR A 203 11.37 -9.67 11.81
C TYR A 203 10.86 -8.46 12.58
N SER A 204 11.17 -8.37 13.86
CA SER A 204 10.92 -7.18 14.67
C SER A 204 12.09 -6.19 14.52
N ALA A 205 11.79 -4.89 14.42
CA ALA A 205 12.81 -3.85 14.39
C ALA A 205 13.71 -3.85 15.66
N ASP A 206 13.21 -4.41 16.78
CA ASP A 206 13.94 -4.48 18.05
C ASP A 206 15.14 -5.43 18.04
N ILE A 207 15.16 -6.40 17.11
CA ILE A 207 16.27 -7.37 16.99
C ILE A 207 17.50 -6.74 16.33
N LEU A 208 17.33 -5.63 15.62
CA LEU A 208 18.39 -5.00 14.86
C LEU A 208 19.38 -4.25 15.78
N PRO A 209 20.69 -4.27 15.45
CA PRO A 209 21.66 -3.41 16.08
C PRO A 209 21.23 -1.94 16.00
N PRO A 210 21.59 -1.09 17.02
CA PRO A 210 21.15 0.30 17.09
C PRO A 210 21.44 1.14 15.85
N GLU A 211 22.55 0.86 15.18
CA GLU A 211 22.99 1.56 13.96
C GLU A 211 22.01 1.33 12.79
N PHE A 212 21.60 0.09 12.58
CA PHE A 212 20.64 -0.26 11.52
C PHE A 212 19.22 0.20 11.86
N ARG A 213 18.86 0.23 13.15
CA ARG A 213 17.54 0.71 13.60
C ARG A 213 17.32 2.17 13.24
N GLN A 214 18.36 3.01 13.33
CA GLN A 214 18.28 4.41 12.94
C GLN A 214 17.96 4.56 11.44
N VAL A 215 18.63 3.78 10.59
CA VAL A 215 18.37 3.79 9.13
C VAL A 215 16.94 3.32 8.81
N MET A 216 16.47 2.31 9.53
CA MET A 216 15.09 1.80 9.32
C MET A 216 14.00 2.81 9.70
N ASN A 217 14.25 3.72 10.60
CA ASN A 217 13.29 4.78 10.95
C ASN A 217 13.01 5.74 9.77
N PHE A 218 13.90 5.84 8.79
CA PHE A 218 13.66 6.59 7.55
C PHE A 218 12.78 5.82 6.55
N ASN A 219 12.60 4.51 6.73
CA ASN A 219 11.73 3.73 5.87
C ASN A 219 10.26 4.00 6.25
N PRO A 220 9.44 4.52 5.31
CA PRO A 220 8.04 4.84 5.58
C PRO A 220 7.21 3.64 6.00
N LEU A 221 7.61 2.43 5.65
CA LEU A 221 6.90 1.21 6.00
C LEU A 221 7.14 0.78 7.45
N THR A 222 8.33 1.06 8.01
CA THR A 222 8.69 0.59 9.36
C THR A 222 7.69 1.03 10.40
N THR A 223 7.43 2.34 10.47
CA THR A 223 6.48 2.91 11.44
C THR A 223 5.08 2.31 11.30
N VAL A 224 4.58 2.20 10.07
CA VAL A 224 3.22 1.71 9.83
C VAL A 224 3.10 0.22 10.15
N ILE A 225 4.09 -0.59 9.77
CA ILE A 225 4.11 -2.04 10.05
C ILE A 225 4.13 -2.28 11.57
N GLU A 226 5.04 -1.62 12.30
CA GLU A 226 5.15 -1.81 13.75
C GLU A 226 3.90 -1.30 14.50
N GLN A 227 3.37 -0.14 14.12
CA GLN A 227 2.14 0.37 14.71
C GLN A 227 0.93 -0.50 14.39
N THR A 228 0.85 -1.05 13.16
CA THR A 228 -0.19 -2.00 12.78
C THR A 228 -0.14 -3.25 13.64
N ARG A 229 1.02 -3.85 13.86
CA ARG A 229 1.18 -5.01 14.74
C ARG A 229 0.80 -4.69 16.18
N ASN A 230 1.25 -3.55 16.67
CA ASN A 230 0.95 -3.11 18.04
C ASN A 230 -0.56 -2.98 18.26
N THR A 231 -1.29 -2.43 17.30
CA THR A 231 -2.74 -2.21 17.42
C THR A 231 -3.57 -3.44 17.09
N LEU A 232 -3.21 -4.21 16.07
CA LEU A 232 -3.97 -5.37 15.64
C LEU A 232 -3.77 -6.57 16.57
N TYR A 233 -2.50 -6.86 16.93
CA TYR A 233 -2.16 -8.08 17.65
C TYR A 233 -1.95 -7.87 19.14
N TRP A 234 -1.14 -6.88 19.55
CA TRP A 234 -0.80 -6.68 20.97
C TRP A 234 -1.75 -5.78 21.74
N GLY A 235 -2.79 -5.23 21.12
CA GLY A 235 -3.75 -4.38 21.81
C GLY A 235 -3.16 -3.06 22.35
N LYS A 236 -2.00 -2.63 21.84
CA LYS A 236 -1.35 -1.39 22.28
C LYS A 236 -1.92 -0.20 21.49
N HIS A 237 -2.00 0.95 22.15
CA HIS A 237 -2.33 2.20 21.46
C HIS A 237 -1.19 2.64 20.53
N PRO A 238 -1.51 3.30 19.40
CA PRO A 238 -0.48 3.85 18.52
C PRO A 238 0.28 4.99 19.20
N ASP A 239 1.54 5.19 18.82
CA ASP A 239 2.27 6.39 19.18
C ASP A 239 1.76 7.57 18.33
N PHE A 240 0.93 8.39 18.93
CA PHE A 240 0.30 9.53 18.25
C PHE A 240 1.30 10.60 17.84
N SER A 241 2.44 10.74 18.57
CA SER A 241 3.46 11.73 18.25
C SER A 241 4.18 11.40 16.95
N ILE A 242 4.62 10.14 16.83
CA ILE A 242 5.23 9.64 15.60
C ILE A 242 4.22 9.67 14.45
N LEU A 243 2.97 9.29 14.74
CA LEU A 243 1.91 9.28 13.74
C LEU A 243 1.60 10.69 13.20
N ALA A 244 1.60 11.71 14.07
CA ALA A 244 1.39 13.11 13.65
C ALA A 244 2.50 13.59 12.70
N ILE A 245 3.76 13.31 13.01
CA ILE A 245 4.90 13.63 12.13
C ILE A 245 4.73 12.92 10.78
N TYR A 246 4.32 11.66 10.83
CA TYR A 246 4.11 10.85 9.63
C TYR A 246 2.97 11.40 8.75
N TRP A 247 1.89 11.90 9.35
CA TRP A 247 0.80 12.58 8.64
C TRP A 247 1.29 13.84 7.90
N VAL A 248 2.08 14.69 8.57
CA VAL A 248 2.63 15.90 7.95
C VAL A 248 3.56 15.56 6.79
N ALA A 249 4.47 14.60 6.98
CA ALA A 249 5.37 14.13 5.94
C ALA A 249 4.60 13.55 4.74
N SER A 250 3.51 12.81 5.00
CA SER A 250 2.66 12.21 3.99
C SER A 250 2.03 13.24 3.07
N PHE A 251 1.46 14.29 3.62
CA PHE A 251 0.87 15.38 2.84
C PHE A 251 1.92 16.14 2.03
N ALA A 252 3.11 16.37 2.60
CA ALA A 252 4.20 17.03 1.88
C ALA A 252 4.65 16.21 0.66
N ILE A 253 4.87 14.90 0.83
CA ILE A 253 5.25 13.99 -0.26
C ILE A 253 4.15 13.90 -1.31
N ALA A 254 2.90 13.80 -0.91
CA ALA A 254 1.77 13.75 -1.82
C ALA A 254 1.67 15.03 -2.65
N TRP A 255 1.82 16.19 -2.03
CA TRP A 255 1.81 17.46 -2.74
C TRP A 255 2.97 17.58 -3.73
N ILE A 256 4.19 17.23 -3.33
CA ILE A 256 5.36 17.20 -4.22
C ILE A 256 5.09 16.29 -5.43
N GLY A 257 4.56 15.09 -5.19
CA GLY A 257 4.23 14.13 -6.24
C GLY A 257 3.16 14.66 -7.20
N PHE A 258 2.10 15.27 -6.67
CA PHE A 258 1.05 15.90 -7.45
C PHE A 258 1.60 17.06 -8.30
N ALA A 259 2.38 17.95 -7.70
CA ALA A 259 2.98 19.09 -8.38
C ALA A 259 3.92 18.65 -9.52
N TRP A 260 4.73 17.62 -9.29
CA TRP A 260 5.56 16.99 -10.30
C TRP A 260 4.72 16.46 -11.47
N PHE A 261 3.68 15.68 -11.17
CA PHE A 261 2.79 15.09 -12.17
C PHE A 261 2.12 16.16 -13.03
N GLN A 262 1.58 17.22 -12.42
CA GLN A 262 0.93 18.31 -13.15
C GLN A 262 1.89 19.10 -14.05
N LYS A 263 3.16 19.26 -13.66
CA LYS A 263 4.19 19.91 -14.49
C LYS A 263 4.57 19.05 -15.69
N THR A 264 4.74 17.75 -15.51
CA THR A 264 5.21 16.81 -16.53
C THR A 264 4.12 16.34 -17.49
N ARG A 265 2.85 16.38 -17.03
CA ARG A 265 1.67 15.96 -17.81
C ARG A 265 1.59 16.58 -19.20
N LYS A 266 2.08 17.82 -19.37
CA LYS A 266 2.06 18.53 -20.65
C LYS A 266 2.83 17.79 -21.75
N GLY A 267 3.91 17.09 -21.41
CA GLY A 267 4.72 16.33 -22.34
C GLY A 267 4.23 14.91 -22.63
N PHE A 268 3.17 14.42 -21.95
CA PHE A 268 2.72 13.04 -22.16
C PHE A 268 2.21 12.79 -23.59
N ALA A 269 1.48 13.75 -24.15
CA ALA A 269 0.93 13.61 -25.51
C ALA A 269 2.02 13.61 -26.59
N ASP A 270 3.16 14.22 -26.34
CA ASP A 270 4.28 14.31 -27.28
C ASP A 270 5.12 13.04 -27.32
N VAL A 271 5.13 12.27 -26.23
CA VAL A 271 5.94 11.05 -26.08
C VAL A 271 5.14 9.78 -26.39
N LEU A 272 3.84 9.79 -26.19
CA LEU A 272 2.92 8.66 -26.41
C LEU A 272 2.30 8.70 -27.80
#